data_573a1f2ba58366ede0c0ee05f0944eb2
#
_entry.id   573a1f2ba58366ede0c0ee05f0944eb2
#
_cell.length_a   1.000
_cell.length_b   1.000
_cell.length_c   1.000
_cell.angle_alpha   90.00
_cell.angle_beta   90.00
_cell.angle_gamma   90.00
#
_symmetry.space_group_name_H-M   'P 1'
#
loop_
_entity.id
_entity.type
_entity.pdbx_description
1 polymer ?
#
loop_
_entity_poly.entity_id
_entity_poly.type
_entity_poly.pdbx_seq_one_letter_code
_entity_poly.pdbx_strand_id
1 'polypeptide(L)'
;MLPLISHWLTQLVIGASLLLLTASVLGKITRYLTQQLTAQKSLVNRINRALPQTQCGQCGHPGCLPYARSISLGEASNKCPPGGQETILALAELLNEPVRGLDPAHGQFRDFSVAVIREGECIGCTKCIQACPVDAILGGPKLMHTVITSECTGCDLCVEPCPVDCIDMINHLAPAIS
;
A
#
# COMPACT_ATOMS: atom_id res chain seq x y z
N MET A 1 35.61 -35.77 -52.20
CA MET A 1 34.99 -35.97 -50.88
C MET A 1 35.33 -34.89 -49.82
N LEU A 2 36.55 -34.32 -49.82
CA LEU A 2 36.96 -33.26 -48.86
C LEU A 2 36.13 -31.94 -48.92
N PRO A 3 35.71 -31.36 -50.09
CA PRO A 3 35.01 -30.08 -50.10
C PRO A 3 33.59 -30.12 -49.50
N LEU A 4 32.91 -31.26 -49.47
CA LEU A 4 31.58 -31.42 -48.86
C LEU A 4 31.65 -31.38 -47.34
N ILE A 5 32.67 -32.01 -46.75
CA ILE A 5 32.84 -32.08 -45.28
C ILE A 5 33.14 -30.67 -44.73
N SER A 6 33.96 -29.86 -45.43
CA SER A 6 34.28 -28.48 -45.01
C SER A 6 33.02 -27.57 -45.02
N HIS A 7 32.14 -27.75 -45.98
CA HIS A 7 30.90 -26.95 -46.06
C HIS A 7 29.96 -27.25 -44.90
N TRP A 8 29.79 -28.52 -44.50
CA TRP A 8 28.96 -28.89 -43.35
C TRP A 8 29.52 -28.38 -42.03
N LEU A 9 30.84 -28.43 -41.84
CA LEU A 9 31.50 -27.92 -40.64
C LEU A 9 31.33 -26.40 -40.53
N THR A 10 31.45 -25.64 -41.60
CA THR A 10 31.23 -24.18 -41.57
C THR A 10 29.78 -23.83 -41.22
N GLN A 11 28.81 -24.53 -41.75
CA GLN A 11 27.40 -24.34 -41.41
C GLN A 11 27.12 -24.61 -39.92
N LEU A 12 27.68 -25.67 -39.36
CA LEU A 12 27.56 -25.99 -37.94
C LEU A 12 28.19 -24.93 -37.04
N VAL A 13 29.37 -24.41 -37.40
CA VAL A 13 30.04 -23.35 -36.64
C VAL A 13 29.24 -22.04 -36.69
N ILE A 14 28.71 -21.67 -37.85
CA ILE A 14 27.86 -20.47 -38.00
C ILE A 14 26.59 -20.62 -37.17
N GLY A 15 25.91 -21.79 -37.25
CA GLY A 15 24.72 -22.06 -36.46
C GLY A 15 24.97 -22.01 -34.97
N ALA A 16 26.04 -22.63 -34.49
CA ALA A 16 26.42 -22.62 -33.07
C ALA A 16 26.77 -21.19 -32.58
N SER A 17 27.51 -20.39 -33.39
CA SER A 17 27.83 -19.01 -33.02
C SER A 17 26.57 -18.13 -32.95
N LEU A 18 25.64 -18.29 -33.87
CA LEU A 18 24.38 -17.56 -33.86
C LEU A 18 23.52 -17.91 -32.63
N LEU A 19 23.45 -19.21 -32.27
CA LEU A 19 22.76 -19.63 -31.04
C LEU A 19 23.37 -19.06 -29.76
N LEU A 20 24.71 -19.03 -29.68
CA LEU A 20 25.39 -18.43 -28.52
C LEU A 20 25.16 -16.92 -28.43
N LEU A 21 25.14 -16.21 -29.56
CA LEU A 21 24.84 -14.79 -29.63
C LEU A 21 23.39 -14.51 -29.17
N THR A 22 22.43 -15.27 -29.68
CA THR A 22 21.02 -15.09 -29.28
C THR A 22 20.81 -15.42 -27.80
N ALA A 23 21.41 -16.47 -27.27
CA ALA A 23 21.35 -16.82 -25.85
C ALA A 23 21.98 -15.71 -24.98
N SER A 24 23.10 -15.14 -25.40
CA SER A 24 23.76 -14.03 -24.69
C SER A 24 22.89 -12.77 -24.65
N VAL A 25 22.28 -12.40 -25.77
CA VAL A 25 21.38 -11.24 -25.86
C VAL A 25 20.13 -11.47 -24.99
N LEU A 26 19.51 -12.64 -25.09
CA LEU A 26 18.34 -12.99 -24.28
C LEU A 26 18.67 -12.96 -22.78
N GLY A 27 19.83 -13.49 -22.38
CA GLY A 27 20.30 -13.45 -21.01
C GLY A 27 20.53 -12.03 -20.47
N LYS A 28 21.00 -11.10 -21.29
CA LYS A 28 21.14 -9.69 -20.91
C LYS A 28 19.77 -9.01 -20.76
N ILE A 29 18.85 -9.28 -21.67
CA ILE A 29 17.49 -8.73 -21.61
C ILE A 29 16.76 -9.22 -20.34
N THR A 30 16.82 -10.53 -20.06
CA THR A 30 16.17 -11.08 -18.87
C THR A 30 16.76 -10.51 -17.57
N ARG A 31 18.08 -10.36 -17.47
CA ARG A 31 18.72 -9.72 -16.32
C ARG A 31 18.30 -8.26 -16.17
N TYR A 32 18.24 -7.50 -17.25
CA TYR A 32 17.80 -6.12 -17.22
C TYR A 32 16.34 -6.01 -16.74
N LEU A 33 15.43 -6.81 -17.28
CA LEU A 33 14.02 -6.82 -16.88
C LEU A 33 13.84 -7.22 -15.40
N THR A 34 14.56 -8.25 -14.95
CA THR A 34 14.48 -8.67 -13.53
C THR A 34 15.01 -7.60 -12.58
N GLN A 35 16.08 -6.88 -12.94
CA GLN A 35 16.61 -5.77 -12.15
C GLN A 35 15.58 -4.62 -12.04
N GLN A 36 14.93 -4.26 -13.13
CA GLN A 36 13.88 -3.22 -13.14
C GLN A 36 12.70 -3.60 -12.24
N LEU A 37 12.20 -4.82 -12.38
CA LEU A 37 11.08 -5.31 -11.56
C LEU A 37 11.44 -5.35 -10.07
N THR A 38 12.65 -5.75 -9.73
CA THR A 38 13.14 -5.81 -8.35
C THR A 38 13.30 -4.40 -7.76
N ALA A 39 13.85 -3.46 -8.53
CA ALA A 39 14.00 -2.07 -8.12
C ALA A 39 12.64 -1.40 -7.87
N GLN A 40 11.67 -1.60 -8.76
CA GLN A 40 10.32 -1.07 -8.59
C GLN A 40 9.61 -1.66 -7.36
N LYS A 41 9.70 -2.97 -7.14
CA LYS A 41 9.16 -3.62 -5.94
C LYS A 41 9.79 -3.07 -4.66
N SER A 42 11.10 -2.82 -4.68
CA SER A 42 11.82 -2.20 -3.56
C SER A 42 11.32 -0.78 -3.28
N LEU A 43 11.10 0.05 -4.32
CA LEU A 43 10.54 1.39 -4.19
C LEU A 43 9.14 1.37 -3.60
N VAL A 44 8.23 0.54 -4.13
CA VAL A 44 6.87 0.37 -3.60
C VAL A 44 6.89 0.03 -2.11
N ASN A 45 7.77 -0.91 -1.70
CA ASN A 45 7.88 -1.29 -0.29
C ASN A 45 8.38 -0.14 0.59
N ARG A 46 9.30 0.70 0.10
CA ARG A 46 9.79 1.89 0.83
C ARG A 46 8.68 2.92 0.98
N ILE A 47 7.95 3.23 -0.09
CA ILE A 47 6.79 4.13 -0.07
C ILE A 47 5.73 3.60 0.90
N ASN A 48 5.39 2.31 0.81
CA ASN A 48 4.37 1.71 1.68
C ASN A 48 4.75 1.80 3.17
N ARG A 49 6.03 1.67 3.52
CA ARG A 49 6.49 1.83 4.91
C ARG A 49 6.42 3.26 5.43
N ALA A 50 6.52 4.25 4.55
CA ALA A 50 6.37 5.66 4.89
C ALA A 50 4.89 6.06 5.10
N LEU A 51 3.94 5.28 4.60
CA LEU A 51 2.51 5.51 4.80
C LEU A 51 2.05 5.04 6.19
N PRO A 52 1.04 5.70 6.80
CA PRO A 52 0.63 5.47 8.19
C PRO A 52 -0.05 4.12 8.45
N GLN A 53 -0.29 3.31 7.45
CA GLN A 53 -0.91 1.98 7.51
C GLN A 53 -2.34 1.95 8.08
N THR A 54 -3.05 3.07 8.09
CA THR A 54 -4.44 3.18 8.57
C THR A 54 -5.45 2.45 7.69
N GLN A 55 -5.09 2.09 6.46
CA GLN A 55 -5.93 1.39 5.47
C GLN A 55 -7.30 2.07 5.20
N CYS A 56 -7.43 3.38 5.49
CA CYS A 56 -8.70 4.12 5.52
C CYS A 56 -9.33 4.40 4.15
N GLY A 57 -8.59 4.29 3.05
CA GLY A 57 -9.10 4.55 1.70
C GLY A 57 -9.31 6.03 1.33
N GLN A 58 -9.07 7.00 2.22
CA GLN A 58 -9.32 8.44 1.98
C GLN A 58 -8.53 8.99 0.78
N CYS A 59 -7.36 8.42 0.47
CA CYS A 59 -6.57 8.77 -0.72
C CYS A 59 -7.18 8.29 -2.05
N GLY A 60 -8.36 7.64 -2.01
CA GLY A 60 -9.03 7.06 -3.18
C GLY A 60 -8.55 5.66 -3.57
N HIS A 61 -7.67 5.04 -2.77
CA HIS A 61 -7.19 3.68 -2.97
C HIS A 61 -7.68 2.73 -1.88
N PRO A 62 -7.89 1.44 -2.18
CA PRO A 62 -8.36 0.45 -1.20
C PRO A 62 -7.23 0.01 -0.25
N GLY A 63 -6.55 0.97 0.37
CA GLY A 63 -5.48 0.75 1.35
C GLY A 63 -4.13 1.35 0.95
N CYS A 64 -3.16 1.28 1.87
CA CYS A 64 -1.87 1.95 1.71
C CYS A 64 -0.98 1.33 0.62
N LEU A 65 -0.96 0.00 0.48
CA LEU A 65 -0.14 -0.66 -0.54
C LEU A 65 -0.59 -0.35 -1.99
N PRO A 66 -1.89 -0.35 -2.35
CA PRO A 66 -2.35 0.15 -3.65
C PRO A 66 -1.93 1.59 -3.93
N TYR A 67 -2.06 2.49 -2.96
CA TYR A 67 -1.60 3.87 -3.10
C TYR A 67 -0.08 3.96 -3.30
N ALA A 68 0.72 3.20 -2.53
CA ALA A 68 2.17 3.13 -2.71
C ALA A 68 2.58 2.68 -4.12
N ARG A 69 1.84 1.75 -4.72
CA ARG A 69 2.05 1.32 -6.11
C ARG A 69 1.75 2.46 -7.10
N SER A 70 0.64 3.17 -6.91
CA SER A 70 0.28 4.30 -7.78
C SER A 70 1.29 5.44 -7.67
N ILE A 71 1.78 5.77 -6.47
CA ILE A 71 2.88 6.74 -6.28
C ILE A 71 4.13 6.29 -7.05
N SER A 72 4.49 5.01 -6.98
CA SER A 72 5.67 4.48 -7.70
C SER A 72 5.54 4.57 -9.24
N LEU A 73 4.33 4.77 -9.74
CA LEU A 73 4.00 4.98 -11.15
C LEU A 73 3.81 6.46 -11.53
N GLY A 74 4.03 7.39 -10.58
CA GLY A 74 3.98 8.84 -10.81
C GLY A 74 2.72 9.53 -10.32
N GLU A 75 1.86 8.86 -9.54
CA GLU A 75 0.75 9.54 -8.86
C GLU A 75 1.26 10.47 -7.76
N ALA A 76 0.51 11.55 -7.50
CA ALA A 76 0.86 12.52 -6.47
C ALA A 76 0.96 11.87 -5.07
N SER A 77 2.02 12.20 -4.33
CA SER A 77 2.36 11.63 -3.02
C SER A 77 1.67 12.33 -1.82
N ASN A 78 0.84 13.35 -2.08
CA ASN A 78 0.24 14.24 -1.08
C ASN A 78 -1.25 13.99 -0.79
N LYS A 79 -1.78 12.78 -1.08
CA LYS A 79 -3.20 12.46 -0.95
C LYS A 79 -3.57 11.70 0.34
N CYS A 80 -2.67 11.61 1.31
CA CYS A 80 -2.89 10.83 2.53
C CYS A 80 -3.19 11.72 3.74
N PRO A 81 -4.49 11.97 4.11
CA PRO A 81 -4.82 12.80 5.26
C PRO A 81 -4.31 12.25 6.60
N PRO A 82 -4.45 10.95 6.91
CA PRO A 82 -3.95 10.42 8.18
C PRO A 82 -2.42 10.50 8.33
N GLY A 83 -1.70 10.50 7.21
CA GLY A 83 -0.25 10.64 7.23
C GLY A 83 0.24 12.08 7.45
N GLY A 84 -0.63 13.06 7.18
CA GLY A 84 -0.31 14.47 7.40
C GLY A 84 0.95 14.95 6.69
N GLN A 85 1.49 16.05 7.21
CA GLN A 85 2.68 16.69 6.65
C GLN A 85 3.94 15.81 6.80
N GLU A 86 4.05 15.03 7.86
CA GLU A 86 5.21 14.14 8.09
C GLU A 86 5.36 13.09 6.99
N THR A 87 4.26 12.44 6.64
CA THR A 87 4.26 11.46 5.53
C THR A 87 4.59 12.12 4.20
N ILE A 88 4.06 13.32 3.93
CA ILE A 88 4.36 14.06 2.70
C ILE A 88 5.84 14.40 2.62
N LEU A 89 6.45 14.86 3.70
CA LEU A 89 7.89 15.16 3.77
C LEU A 89 8.73 13.90 3.52
N ALA A 90 8.42 12.79 4.20
CA ALA A 90 9.12 11.53 4.03
C ALA A 90 9.02 10.98 2.59
N LEU A 91 7.85 11.11 1.96
CA LEU A 91 7.64 10.69 0.58
C LEU A 91 8.36 11.62 -0.41
N ALA A 92 8.34 12.92 -0.18
CA ALA A 92 9.04 13.90 -1.02
C ALA A 92 10.55 13.67 -1.01
N GLU A 93 11.15 13.39 0.17
CA GLU A 93 12.56 13.02 0.31
C GLU A 93 12.85 11.70 -0.39
N LEU A 94 12.01 10.69 -0.18
CA LEU A 94 12.17 9.36 -0.77
C LEU A 94 12.15 9.38 -2.31
N LEU A 95 11.31 10.24 -2.89
CA LEU A 95 11.07 10.36 -4.33
C LEU A 95 11.91 11.46 -4.98
N ASN A 96 12.63 12.26 -4.18
CA ASN A 96 13.34 13.45 -4.62
C ASN A 96 12.43 14.44 -5.37
N GLU A 97 11.22 14.66 -4.82
CA GLU A 97 10.20 15.57 -5.35
C GLU A 97 10.07 16.82 -4.46
N PRO A 98 9.56 17.95 -5.01
CA PRO A 98 9.24 19.10 -4.19
C PRO A 98 8.12 18.78 -3.21
N VAL A 99 8.26 19.27 -1.97
CA VAL A 99 7.22 19.15 -0.93
C VAL A 99 5.97 19.91 -1.35
N ARG A 100 4.83 19.21 -1.34
CA ARG A 100 3.50 19.76 -1.63
C ARG A 100 2.66 19.79 -0.36
N GLY A 101 1.67 20.68 -0.28
CA GLY A 101 0.66 20.61 0.77
C GLY A 101 -0.25 19.40 0.58
N LEU A 102 -0.93 18.98 1.67
CA LEU A 102 -1.94 17.93 1.59
C LEU A 102 -3.03 18.34 0.58
N ASP A 103 -3.43 17.39 -0.26
CA ASP A 103 -4.48 17.61 -1.25
C ASP A 103 -5.85 17.70 -0.55
N PRO A 104 -6.51 18.90 -0.56
CA PRO A 104 -7.77 19.10 0.14
C PRO A 104 -8.93 18.28 -0.42
N ALA A 105 -8.81 17.77 -1.66
CA ALA A 105 -9.83 16.91 -2.26
C ALA A 105 -9.96 15.54 -1.56
N HIS A 106 -8.93 15.13 -0.82
CA HIS A 106 -8.88 13.86 -0.10
C HIS A 106 -9.13 13.99 1.40
N GLY A 107 -9.37 15.20 1.90
CA GLY A 107 -9.67 15.49 3.30
C GLY A 107 -8.58 16.32 4.00
N GLN A 108 -8.69 16.39 5.33
CA GLN A 108 -7.77 17.15 6.17
C GLN A 108 -7.09 16.21 7.18
N PHE A 109 -5.90 16.59 7.61
CA PHE A 109 -5.24 15.93 8.72
C PHE A 109 -6.10 16.07 9.99
N ARG A 110 -6.25 14.94 10.72
CA ARG A 110 -6.87 14.90 12.05
C ARG A 110 -5.89 14.25 13.00
N ASP A 111 -5.90 14.71 14.25
CA ASP A 111 -5.14 14.06 15.31
C ASP A 111 -5.60 12.61 15.50
N PHE A 112 -4.68 11.78 16.01
CA PHE A 112 -4.97 10.37 16.24
C PHE A 112 -6.14 10.22 17.21
N SER A 113 -7.18 9.55 16.74
CA SER A 113 -8.38 9.25 17.50
C SER A 113 -8.70 7.76 17.43
N VAL A 114 -9.43 7.25 18.42
CA VAL A 114 -9.90 5.87 18.42
C VAL A 114 -11.43 5.85 18.54
N ALA A 115 -12.03 4.86 17.91
CA ALA A 115 -13.47 4.65 18.04
C ALA A 115 -13.81 4.07 19.42
N VAL A 116 -14.88 4.56 20.00
CA VAL A 116 -15.47 4.02 21.24
C VAL A 116 -16.94 3.76 21.00
N ILE A 117 -17.39 2.54 21.30
CA ILE A 117 -18.78 2.15 21.16
C ILE A 117 -19.47 2.28 22.51
N ARG A 118 -20.58 3.04 22.55
CA ARG A 118 -21.48 3.08 23.70
C ARG A 118 -22.27 1.77 23.75
N GLU A 119 -21.72 0.78 24.47
CA GLU A 119 -22.18 -0.61 24.47
C GLU A 119 -23.68 -0.75 24.84
N GLY A 120 -24.18 0.10 25.76
CA GLY A 120 -25.58 0.09 26.17
C GLY A 120 -26.57 0.51 25.07
N GLU A 121 -26.10 1.20 24.03
CA GLU A 121 -26.88 1.63 22.87
C GLU A 121 -26.67 0.71 21.65
N CYS A 122 -25.67 -0.18 21.72
CA CYS A 122 -25.33 -1.07 20.63
C CYS A 122 -26.38 -2.18 20.44
N ILE A 123 -26.97 -2.26 19.25
CA ILE A 123 -27.95 -3.27 18.88
C ILE A 123 -27.38 -4.56 18.27
N GLY A 124 -26.07 -4.69 18.16
CA GLY A 124 -25.41 -5.87 17.60
C GLY A 124 -25.66 -6.09 16.11
N CYS A 125 -25.69 -5.01 15.31
CA CYS A 125 -26.01 -5.10 13.87
C CYS A 125 -24.82 -5.54 13.00
N THR A 126 -23.61 -5.63 13.52
CA THR A 126 -22.35 -6.06 12.89
C THR A 126 -21.80 -5.16 11.76
N LYS A 127 -22.46 -4.07 11.41
CA LYS A 127 -22.04 -3.20 10.30
C LYS A 127 -20.68 -2.55 10.53
N CYS A 128 -20.38 -2.15 11.76
CA CYS A 128 -19.08 -1.59 12.14
C CYS A 128 -17.94 -2.62 12.01
N ILE A 129 -18.19 -3.90 12.33
CA ILE A 129 -17.22 -5.00 12.14
C ILE A 129 -16.89 -5.15 10.66
N GLN A 130 -17.93 -5.16 9.79
CA GLN A 130 -17.74 -5.30 8.33
C GLN A 130 -17.01 -4.11 7.71
N ALA A 131 -17.14 -2.92 8.31
CA ALA A 131 -16.49 -1.71 7.83
C ALA A 131 -15.04 -1.54 8.34
N CYS A 132 -14.63 -2.30 9.37
CA CYS A 132 -13.32 -2.16 9.98
C CYS A 132 -12.24 -2.82 9.12
N PRO A 133 -11.26 -2.06 8.56
CA PRO A 133 -10.24 -2.62 7.67
C PRO A 133 -9.11 -3.35 8.42
N VAL A 134 -9.09 -3.26 9.76
CA VAL A 134 -8.04 -3.82 10.63
C VAL A 134 -8.60 -4.79 11.68
N ASP A 135 -9.88 -5.15 11.57
CA ASP A 135 -10.57 -6.09 12.48
C ASP A 135 -10.49 -5.71 13.96
N ALA A 136 -10.43 -4.42 14.27
CA ALA A 136 -10.29 -3.89 15.63
C ALA A 136 -11.59 -3.93 16.45
N ILE A 137 -12.69 -4.49 15.96
CA ILE A 137 -14.00 -4.49 16.64
C ILE A 137 -14.43 -5.92 16.94
N LEU A 138 -14.62 -6.20 18.24
CA LEU A 138 -15.13 -7.46 18.74
C LEU A 138 -16.66 -7.40 18.92
N GLY A 139 -17.32 -8.52 18.69
CA GLY A 139 -18.75 -8.66 18.88
C GLY A 139 -19.36 -9.67 17.91
N GLY A 140 -20.68 -9.68 17.81
CA GLY A 140 -21.39 -10.59 16.93
C GLY A 140 -22.86 -10.18 16.75
N PRO A 141 -23.62 -10.92 15.91
CA PRO A 141 -25.04 -10.62 15.70
C PRO A 141 -25.82 -10.65 17.00
N LYS A 142 -26.54 -9.56 17.30
CA LYS A 142 -27.33 -9.35 18.53
C LYS A 142 -26.52 -9.35 19.83
N LEU A 143 -25.21 -9.24 19.75
CA LEU A 143 -24.32 -9.01 20.89
C LEU A 143 -23.75 -7.59 20.79
N MET A 144 -23.51 -6.96 21.95
CA MET A 144 -22.83 -5.65 21.96
C MET A 144 -21.43 -5.77 21.33
N HIS A 145 -20.98 -4.67 20.74
CA HIS A 145 -19.65 -4.60 20.15
C HIS A 145 -18.74 -3.73 21.01
N THR A 146 -17.46 -4.05 21.02
CA THR A 146 -16.41 -3.25 21.67
C THR A 146 -15.20 -3.07 20.76
N VAL A 147 -14.44 -2.00 20.94
CA VAL A 147 -13.26 -1.70 20.13
C VAL A 147 -11.99 -2.09 20.87
N ILE A 148 -11.09 -2.82 20.22
CA ILE A 148 -9.74 -3.04 20.70
C ILE A 148 -8.92 -1.78 20.36
N THR A 149 -8.74 -0.92 21.36
CA THR A 149 -8.11 0.40 21.20
C THR A 149 -6.70 0.32 20.60
N SER A 150 -5.90 -0.68 20.98
CA SER A 150 -4.55 -0.89 20.46
C SER A 150 -4.50 -1.24 18.97
N GLU A 151 -5.58 -1.80 18.44
CA GLU A 151 -5.67 -2.20 17.03
C GLU A 151 -6.42 -1.15 16.17
N CYS A 152 -7.10 -0.20 16.83
CA CYS A 152 -7.86 0.84 16.13
C CYS A 152 -6.94 1.88 15.50
N THR A 153 -7.07 2.10 14.21
CA THR A 153 -6.26 3.05 13.42
C THR A 153 -6.90 4.44 13.29
N GLY A 154 -8.07 4.67 13.91
CA GLY A 154 -8.75 5.97 13.87
C GLY A 154 -9.32 6.38 12.51
N CYS A 155 -9.61 5.42 11.65
CA CYS A 155 -10.04 5.67 10.26
C CYS A 155 -11.50 6.15 10.11
N ASP A 156 -12.30 6.15 11.18
CA ASP A 156 -13.73 6.53 11.31
C ASP A 156 -14.74 5.76 10.41
N LEU A 157 -14.30 4.80 9.61
CA LEU A 157 -15.17 4.04 8.70
C LEU A 157 -16.32 3.26 9.37
N CYS A 158 -16.20 3.01 10.67
CA CYS A 158 -17.24 2.33 11.46
C CYS A 158 -18.37 3.27 11.90
N VAL A 159 -18.19 4.58 11.86
CA VAL A 159 -19.14 5.59 12.38
C VAL A 159 -20.36 5.68 11.45
N GLU A 160 -20.14 5.98 10.17
CA GLU A 160 -21.22 6.20 9.20
C GLU A 160 -22.20 5.03 9.06
N PRO A 161 -21.78 3.73 9.01
CA PRO A 161 -22.71 2.62 8.86
C PRO A 161 -23.47 2.27 10.14
N CYS A 162 -23.20 2.93 11.28
CA CYS A 162 -23.89 2.65 12.55
C CYS A 162 -25.33 3.19 12.55
N PRO A 163 -26.37 2.33 12.56
CA PRO A 163 -27.75 2.80 12.41
C PRO A 163 -28.31 3.46 13.67
N VAL A 164 -27.62 3.33 14.79
CA VAL A 164 -28.06 3.91 16.10
C VAL A 164 -27.08 4.97 16.61
N ASP A 165 -26.07 5.34 15.78
CA ASP A 165 -25.11 6.40 16.06
C ASP A 165 -24.43 6.27 17.44
N CYS A 166 -24.08 5.05 17.84
CA CYS A 166 -23.50 4.75 19.15
C CYS A 166 -21.96 4.71 19.15
N ILE A 167 -21.30 5.24 18.13
CA ILE A 167 -19.84 5.21 17.98
C ILE A 167 -19.28 6.62 18.00
N ASP A 168 -18.44 6.90 18.97
CA ASP A 168 -17.74 8.19 19.13
C ASP A 168 -16.27 8.05 18.74
N MET A 169 -15.71 9.06 18.10
CA MET A 169 -14.26 9.17 17.89
C MET A 169 -13.68 10.04 19.01
N ILE A 170 -12.85 9.45 19.86
CA ILE A 170 -12.18 10.18 20.94
C ILE A 170 -10.70 10.36 20.63
N ASN A 171 -10.17 11.57 20.88
CA ASN A 171 -8.74 11.81 20.75
C ASN A 171 -7.99 10.95 21.77
N HIS A 172 -7.16 10.07 21.30
CA HIS A 172 -6.28 9.25 22.12
C HIS A 172 -4.88 9.86 22.03
N LEU A 173 -4.35 10.34 23.15
CA LEU A 173 -2.93 10.68 23.22
C LEU A 173 -2.16 9.42 22.88
N ALA A 174 -1.40 9.44 21.78
CA ALA A 174 -0.60 8.29 21.36
C ALA A 174 0.19 7.79 22.58
N PRO A 175 0.16 6.47 22.89
CA PRO A 175 1.03 5.94 23.92
C PRO A 175 2.46 6.28 23.54
N ALA A 176 3.17 6.97 24.43
CA ALA A 176 4.58 7.28 24.23
C ALA A 176 5.29 5.95 23.95
N ILE A 177 5.85 5.82 22.75
CA ILE A 177 6.65 4.66 22.37
C ILE A 177 7.90 4.70 23.24
N SER A 178 7.92 3.88 24.27
CA SER A 178 9.08 3.66 25.16
C SER A 178 10.03 2.64 24.55
#